data_1a3dc69744504d48bc29cbb803cc1445
#
_entry.id   1a3dc69744504d48bc29cbb803cc1445
#
_cell.length_a   1.000
_cell.length_b   1.000
_cell.length_c   1.000
_cell.angle_alpha   90.00
_cell.angle_beta   90.00
_cell.angle_gamma   90.00
#
_symmetry.space_group_name_H-M   'P 1'
#
loop_
_entity.id
_entity.type
_entity.pdbx_description
1 polymer ?
#
loop_
_entity_poly.entity_id
_entity_poly.type
_entity_poly.pdbx_seq_one_letter_code
_entity_poly.pdbx_strand_id
1 'polypeptide(L)'
;MKNLGSYPNIRLRRNRKTEWSRRLVSESNLSTNDLIWPIFIREGKNIKEPIKSMPGVYRYSLDKIEKIIEGAIKNKLPMVALFPNTPGNKKNAKGSEALNKNNLVCKALRLIKKNFKEIGLMCDVALDPYTSHGHDGVLKNNYVDNDETLKILIKQALLQAEMGCDVIAPSDMMDGRIGAIRKHLDKKWIQISSNTFLCCKIC
;
A
#
# COMPACT_ATOMS: atom_id res chain seq x y z
N MET A 1 -17.86 -3.06 36.57
CA MET A 1 -18.86 -3.06 35.48
C MET A 1 -20.25 -3.08 36.08
N LYS A 2 -21.16 -2.17 35.71
CA LYS A 2 -22.56 -2.26 36.12
C LYS A 2 -23.16 -3.51 35.48
N ASN A 3 -23.78 -4.36 36.28
CA ASN A 3 -24.48 -5.55 35.80
C ASN A 3 -25.66 -5.12 34.92
N LEU A 4 -25.56 -5.31 33.62
CA LEU A 4 -26.58 -4.88 32.64
C LEU A 4 -27.87 -5.72 32.70
N GLY A 5 -27.98 -6.65 33.66
CA GLY A 5 -29.08 -7.59 33.80
C GLY A 5 -28.84 -8.90 33.06
N SER A 6 -29.76 -9.85 33.14
CA SER A 6 -29.66 -11.18 32.59
C SER A 6 -30.91 -11.59 31.81
N TYR A 7 -30.76 -12.68 31.00
CA TYR A 7 -31.90 -13.36 30.39
C TYR A 7 -32.90 -13.82 31.46
N PRO A 8 -34.24 -13.73 31.24
CA PRO A 8 -34.91 -13.36 29.98
C PRO A 8 -35.14 -11.86 29.77
N ASN A 9 -34.80 -11.01 30.73
CA ASN A 9 -35.07 -9.57 30.65
C ASN A 9 -34.22 -8.85 29.62
N ILE A 10 -32.95 -9.24 29.53
CA ILE A 10 -31.99 -8.79 28.50
C ILE A 10 -31.97 -9.77 27.33
N ARG A 11 -32.29 -9.27 26.14
CA ARG A 11 -32.33 -10.03 24.88
C ARG A 11 -31.65 -9.24 23.78
N LEU A 12 -30.35 -9.34 23.63
CA LEU A 12 -29.55 -8.56 22.69
C LEU A 12 -29.97 -8.75 21.23
N ARG A 13 -30.57 -9.90 20.88
CA ARG A 13 -31.05 -10.16 19.51
C ARG A 13 -32.29 -9.35 19.10
N ARG A 14 -32.99 -8.68 20.02
CA ARG A 14 -34.15 -7.88 19.68
C ARG A 14 -33.87 -6.84 18.60
N ASN A 15 -32.73 -6.16 18.73
CA ASN A 15 -32.32 -5.10 17.80
C ASN A 15 -31.88 -5.63 16.42
N ARG A 16 -31.76 -6.96 16.25
CA ARG A 16 -31.36 -7.60 14.99
C ARG A 16 -32.52 -8.17 14.19
N LYS A 17 -33.75 -8.07 14.69
CA LYS A 17 -34.92 -8.75 14.10
C LYS A 17 -35.35 -8.11 12.77
N THR A 18 -35.35 -6.79 12.67
CA THR A 18 -35.78 -6.05 11.49
C THR A 18 -34.67 -5.23 10.88
N GLU A 19 -34.79 -4.87 9.60
CA GLU A 19 -33.77 -4.08 8.90
C GLU A 19 -33.62 -2.69 9.52
N TRP A 20 -34.73 -2.00 9.78
CA TRP A 20 -34.69 -0.66 10.38
C TRP A 20 -34.02 -0.65 11.75
N SER A 21 -34.26 -1.68 12.59
CA SER A 21 -33.63 -1.74 13.91
C SER A 21 -32.13 -2.05 13.82
N ARG A 22 -31.70 -2.90 12.86
CA ARG A 22 -30.28 -3.11 12.59
C ARG A 22 -29.59 -1.83 12.15
N ARG A 23 -30.22 -1.04 11.26
CA ARG A 23 -29.68 0.26 10.84
C ARG A 23 -29.56 1.24 12.01
N LEU A 24 -30.59 1.28 12.87
CA LEU A 24 -30.62 2.20 14.02
C LEU A 24 -29.46 1.94 15.02
N VAL A 25 -29.11 0.66 15.24
CA VAL A 25 -28.07 0.27 16.19
C VAL A 25 -26.72 -0.04 15.51
N SER A 26 -26.57 0.27 14.25
CA SER A 26 -25.31 0.08 13.53
C SER A 26 -24.25 1.05 14.03
N GLU A 27 -23.13 0.51 14.52
CA GLU A 27 -21.99 1.27 15.01
C GLU A 27 -20.97 1.57 13.88
N SER A 28 -21.00 0.78 12.79
CA SER A 28 -20.09 0.90 11.68
C SER A 28 -20.83 1.15 10.38
N ASN A 29 -20.37 2.13 9.61
CA ASN A 29 -20.84 2.44 8.28
C ASN A 29 -19.65 2.38 7.30
N LEU A 30 -19.85 1.74 6.16
CA LEU A 30 -18.86 1.73 5.08
C LEU A 30 -19.14 2.90 4.13
N SER A 31 -18.12 3.69 3.90
CA SER A 31 -18.14 4.80 2.94
C SER A 31 -16.94 4.70 1.99
N THR A 32 -16.91 5.52 0.96
CA THR A 32 -15.73 5.61 0.07
C THR A 32 -14.48 6.08 0.81
N ASN A 33 -14.62 6.79 1.93
CA ASN A 33 -13.51 7.25 2.77
C ASN A 33 -12.76 6.12 3.49
N ASP A 34 -13.37 4.94 3.56
CA ASP A 34 -12.79 3.75 4.19
C ASP A 34 -12.02 2.87 3.18
N LEU A 35 -11.96 3.27 1.90
CA LEU A 35 -11.44 2.46 0.81
C LEU A 35 -10.11 3.01 0.27
N ILE A 36 -9.19 2.10 0.01
CA ILE A 36 -7.94 2.36 -0.74
C ILE A 36 -7.99 1.51 -2.01
N TRP A 37 -7.85 2.14 -3.18
CA TRP A 37 -7.91 1.42 -4.44
C TRP A 37 -6.53 0.91 -4.87
N PRO A 38 -6.31 -0.42 -4.94
CA PRO A 38 -5.07 -0.99 -5.45
C PRO A 38 -4.98 -0.83 -6.97
N ILE A 39 -3.90 -0.24 -7.45
CA ILE A 39 -3.62 -0.03 -8.87
C ILE A 39 -2.34 -0.79 -9.24
N PHE A 40 -2.47 -1.69 -10.21
CA PHE A 40 -1.33 -2.45 -10.73
C PHE A 40 -0.76 -1.74 -11.94
N ILE A 41 0.52 -1.42 -11.89
CA ILE A 41 1.25 -0.71 -12.95
C ILE A 41 2.27 -1.63 -13.61
N ARG A 42 2.48 -1.43 -14.92
CA ARG A 42 3.48 -2.16 -15.70
C ARG A 42 4.20 -1.27 -16.70
N GLU A 43 5.35 -1.72 -17.17
CA GLU A 43 6.04 -1.05 -18.27
C GLU A 43 5.31 -1.26 -19.61
N GLY A 44 5.54 -0.32 -20.52
CA GLY A 44 4.97 -0.29 -21.87
C GLY A 44 4.21 0.99 -22.16
N LYS A 45 3.52 0.99 -23.29
CA LYS A 45 2.71 2.12 -23.78
C LYS A 45 1.35 1.62 -24.23
N ASN A 46 0.29 2.33 -23.88
CA ASN A 46 -1.09 2.04 -24.25
C ASN A 46 -1.59 0.66 -23.80
N ILE A 47 -1.11 0.15 -22.64
CA ILE A 47 -1.46 -1.19 -22.15
C ILE A 47 -2.55 -1.11 -21.08
N LYS A 48 -3.55 -1.97 -21.25
CA LYS A 48 -4.52 -2.40 -20.24
C LYS A 48 -4.59 -3.92 -20.32
N GLU A 49 -3.93 -4.62 -19.40
CA GLU A 49 -3.79 -6.08 -19.39
C GLU A 49 -4.59 -6.68 -18.22
N PRO A 50 -5.51 -7.62 -18.46
CA PRO A 50 -6.26 -8.25 -17.39
C PRO A 50 -5.35 -9.14 -16.54
N ILE A 51 -5.60 -9.15 -15.22
CA ILE A 51 -4.96 -10.08 -14.30
C ILE A 51 -5.84 -11.33 -14.22
N LYS A 52 -5.37 -12.45 -14.78
CA LYS A 52 -6.18 -13.68 -14.92
C LYS A 52 -6.75 -14.19 -13.59
N SER A 53 -5.99 -14.10 -12.50
CA SER A 53 -6.41 -14.52 -11.16
C SER A 53 -7.33 -13.52 -10.44
N MET A 54 -7.53 -12.31 -10.99
CA MET A 54 -8.32 -11.23 -10.37
C MET A 54 -9.32 -10.67 -11.39
N PRO A 55 -10.50 -11.30 -11.57
CA PRO A 55 -11.48 -10.86 -12.56
C PRO A 55 -11.86 -9.38 -12.39
N GLY A 56 -11.84 -8.61 -13.50
CA GLY A 56 -12.12 -7.17 -13.50
C GLY A 56 -10.95 -6.28 -13.09
N VAL A 57 -9.81 -6.83 -12.68
CA VAL A 57 -8.61 -6.08 -12.32
C VAL A 57 -7.59 -6.12 -13.47
N TYR A 58 -6.92 -5.01 -13.71
CA TYR A 58 -6.00 -4.83 -14.82
C TYR A 58 -4.68 -4.24 -14.38
N ARG A 59 -3.60 -4.55 -15.13
CA ARG A 59 -2.33 -3.83 -15.10
C ARG A 59 -2.37 -2.73 -16.16
N TYR A 60 -1.90 -1.55 -15.78
CA TYR A 60 -1.90 -0.38 -16.66
C TYR A 60 -0.48 0.13 -16.91
N SER A 61 -0.20 0.58 -18.14
CA SER A 61 0.98 1.38 -18.42
C SER A 61 0.82 2.81 -17.91
N LEU A 62 1.95 3.50 -17.65
CA LEU A 62 1.92 4.83 -17.00
C LEU A 62 1.15 5.89 -17.79
N ASP A 63 1.11 5.80 -19.11
CA ASP A 63 0.33 6.71 -19.97
C ASP A 63 -1.20 6.60 -19.77
N LYS A 64 -1.66 5.57 -19.07
CA LYS A 64 -3.08 5.41 -18.72
C LYS A 64 -3.40 5.75 -17.26
N ILE A 65 -2.38 6.02 -16.45
CA ILE A 65 -2.55 6.16 -15.01
C ILE A 65 -3.42 7.37 -14.65
N GLU A 66 -3.27 8.47 -15.37
CA GLU A 66 -4.02 9.70 -15.09
C GLU A 66 -5.53 9.49 -15.16
N LYS A 67 -6.01 8.81 -16.21
CA LYS A 67 -7.44 8.46 -16.35
C LYS A 67 -7.94 7.55 -15.21
N ILE A 68 -7.07 6.69 -14.67
CA ILE A 68 -7.42 5.84 -13.53
C ILE A 68 -7.53 6.68 -12.26
N ILE A 69 -6.59 7.60 -12.04
CA ILE A 69 -6.61 8.52 -10.89
C ILE A 69 -7.83 9.45 -10.95
N GLU A 70 -8.17 10.00 -12.11
CA GLU A 70 -9.43 10.75 -12.31
C GLU A 70 -10.66 9.93 -11.90
N GLY A 71 -10.67 8.63 -12.25
CA GLY A 71 -11.71 7.70 -11.84
C GLY A 71 -11.79 7.53 -10.32
N ALA A 72 -10.65 7.44 -9.63
CA ALA A 72 -10.59 7.37 -8.17
C ALA A 72 -11.16 8.64 -7.52
N ILE A 73 -10.75 9.80 -8.00
CA ILE A 73 -11.21 11.11 -7.51
C ILE A 73 -12.72 11.28 -7.75
N LYS A 74 -13.20 10.94 -8.95
CA LYS A 74 -14.64 10.98 -9.28
C LYS A 74 -15.48 10.13 -8.33
N ASN A 75 -14.95 8.98 -7.92
CA ASN A 75 -15.59 8.10 -6.95
C ASN A 75 -15.32 8.50 -5.49
N LYS A 76 -14.69 9.65 -5.26
CA LYS A 76 -14.38 10.20 -3.92
C LYS A 76 -13.53 9.24 -3.07
N LEU A 77 -12.64 8.47 -3.70
CA LEU A 77 -11.67 7.63 -2.98
C LEU A 77 -10.55 8.52 -2.43
N PRO A 78 -10.19 8.40 -1.16
CA PRO A 78 -9.17 9.26 -0.55
C PRO A 78 -7.76 8.86 -0.97
N MET A 79 -7.54 7.59 -1.36
CA MET A 79 -6.20 7.05 -1.56
C MET A 79 -6.17 5.93 -2.60
N VAL A 80 -5.03 5.81 -3.27
CA VAL A 80 -4.69 4.67 -4.13
C VAL A 80 -3.39 4.03 -3.67
N ALA A 81 -3.27 2.71 -3.84
CA ALA A 81 -2.07 1.94 -3.54
C ALA A 81 -1.42 1.44 -4.84
N LEU A 82 -0.13 1.69 -5.03
CA LEU A 82 0.58 1.35 -6.27
C LEU A 82 1.36 0.05 -6.14
N PHE A 83 1.09 -0.90 -7.03
CA PHE A 83 1.76 -2.20 -7.10
C PHE A 83 2.45 -2.40 -8.46
N PRO A 84 3.79 -2.54 -8.50
CA PRO A 84 4.51 -2.69 -9.76
C PRO A 84 4.50 -4.14 -10.25
N ASN A 85 4.36 -4.31 -11.56
CA ASN A 85 4.74 -5.54 -12.25
C ASN A 85 6.12 -5.32 -12.90
N THR A 86 7.18 -5.64 -12.15
CA THR A 86 8.57 -5.47 -12.60
C THR A 86 8.92 -6.55 -13.63
N PRO A 87 9.44 -6.19 -14.82
CA PRO A 87 9.90 -7.15 -15.81
C PRO A 87 11.04 -8.04 -15.28
N GLY A 88 11.09 -9.30 -15.71
CA GLY A 88 12.08 -10.26 -15.23
C GLY A 88 13.53 -9.83 -15.46
N ASN A 89 13.83 -9.12 -16.56
CA ASN A 89 15.17 -8.60 -16.88
C ASN A 89 15.64 -7.47 -15.93
N LYS A 90 14.75 -6.92 -15.09
CA LYS A 90 15.07 -5.93 -14.05
C LYS A 90 15.12 -6.52 -12.66
N LYS A 91 14.78 -7.79 -12.52
CA LYS A 91 14.86 -8.52 -11.26
C LYS A 91 16.23 -9.13 -11.06
N ASN A 92 16.74 -9.10 -9.83
CA ASN A 92 17.95 -9.80 -9.44
C ASN A 92 17.87 -10.29 -7.99
N ALA A 93 18.84 -11.08 -7.55
CA ALA A 93 18.83 -11.67 -6.20
C ALA A 93 18.83 -10.65 -5.05
N LYS A 94 19.26 -9.41 -5.30
CA LYS A 94 19.29 -8.33 -4.27
C LYS A 94 18.11 -7.37 -4.36
N GLY A 95 17.22 -7.52 -5.34
CA GLY A 95 16.10 -6.60 -5.53
C GLY A 95 16.53 -5.16 -5.83
N SER A 96 17.68 -4.95 -6.49
CA SER A 96 18.30 -3.62 -6.63
C SER A 96 17.43 -2.61 -7.40
N GLU A 97 16.48 -3.05 -8.23
CA GLU A 97 15.53 -2.17 -8.92
C GLU A 97 14.62 -1.42 -7.92
N ALA A 98 14.39 -1.95 -6.70
CA ALA A 98 13.68 -1.25 -5.63
C ALA A 98 14.31 0.10 -5.27
N LEU A 99 15.63 0.23 -5.43
CA LEU A 99 16.41 1.43 -5.11
C LEU A 99 16.70 2.33 -6.32
N ASN A 100 16.22 1.95 -7.50
CA ASN A 100 16.39 2.74 -8.71
C ASN A 100 15.40 3.93 -8.70
N LYS A 101 15.91 5.16 -8.69
CA LYS A 101 15.10 6.40 -8.75
C LYS A 101 14.20 6.49 -9.99
N ASN A 102 14.49 5.70 -11.02
CA ASN A 102 13.73 5.62 -12.26
C ASN A 102 12.94 4.32 -12.40
N ASN A 103 12.73 3.59 -11.31
CA ASN A 103 11.83 2.43 -11.33
C ASN A 103 10.39 2.85 -11.61
N LEU A 104 9.56 1.87 -11.91
CA LEU A 104 8.17 2.09 -12.32
C LEU A 104 7.33 2.82 -11.26
N VAL A 105 7.49 2.47 -9.97
CA VAL A 105 6.78 3.12 -8.86
C VAL A 105 7.21 4.58 -8.72
N CYS A 106 8.51 4.85 -8.74
CA CYS A 106 9.03 6.22 -8.64
C CYS A 106 8.56 7.12 -9.80
N LYS A 107 8.46 6.57 -11.02
CA LYS A 107 7.89 7.28 -12.16
C LYS A 107 6.42 7.57 -11.98
N ALA A 108 5.64 6.59 -11.51
CA ALA A 108 4.21 6.73 -11.22
C ALA A 108 3.96 7.81 -10.17
N LEU A 109 4.70 7.76 -9.03
CA LEU A 109 4.59 8.73 -7.96
C LEU A 109 4.81 10.17 -8.45
N ARG A 110 5.91 10.43 -9.18
CA ARG A 110 6.20 11.75 -9.73
C ARG A 110 5.11 12.23 -10.70
N LEU A 111 4.63 11.34 -11.58
CA LEU A 111 3.59 11.67 -12.55
C LEU A 111 2.28 12.04 -11.85
N ILE A 112 1.84 11.22 -10.90
CA ILE A 112 0.57 11.46 -10.20
C ILE A 112 0.67 12.70 -9.33
N LYS A 113 1.71 12.87 -8.52
CA LYS A 113 1.88 14.05 -7.64
C LYS A 113 2.01 15.37 -8.39
N LYS A 114 2.54 15.34 -9.62
CA LYS A 114 2.60 16.54 -10.48
C LYS A 114 1.20 17.02 -10.85
N ASN A 115 0.28 16.11 -11.15
CA ASN A 115 -1.01 16.43 -11.77
C ASN A 115 -2.20 16.34 -10.79
N PHE A 116 -2.08 15.54 -9.72
CA PHE A 116 -3.16 15.30 -8.75
C PHE A 116 -2.62 15.45 -7.31
N LYS A 117 -3.09 16.48 -6.61
CA LYS A 117 -2.66 16.79 -5.23
C LYS A 117 -3.66 16.34 -4.18
N GLU A 118 -4.89 16.09 -4.59
CA GLU A 118 -6.04 15.79 -3.72
C GLU A 118 -6.16 14.32 -3.34
N ILE A 119 -5.38 13.42 -3.97
CA ILE A 119 -5.43 11.98 -3.68
C ILE A 119 -4.17 11.51 -2.97
N GLY A 120 -4.34 10.72 -1.92
CA GLY A 120 -3.23 10.08 -1.21
C GLY A 120 -2.60 8.96 -2.03
N LEU A 121 -1.28 8.82 -1.94
CA LEU A 121 -0.52 7.75 -2.59
C LEU A 121 0.12 6.84 -1.56
N MET A 122 -0.23 5.56 -1.61
CA MET A 122 0.37 4.50 -0.79
C MET A 122 1.29 3.65 -1.65
N CYS A 123 2.43 3.28 -1.12
CA CYS A 123 3.34 2.32 -1.75
C CYS A 123 3.70 1.20 -0.80
N ASP A 124 3.78 0.02 -1.37
CA ASP A 124 4.32 -1.15 -0.69
C ASP A 124 5.84 -1.06 -0.56
N VAL A 125 6.37 -1.49 0.59
CA VAL A 125 7.79 -1.65 0.84
C VAL A 125 8.07 -3.12 1.06
N ALA A 126 8.44 -3.80 -0.01
CA ALA A 126 8.80 -5.21 -0.05
C ALA A 126 9.74 -5.46 -1.23
N LEU A 127 10.48 -6.58 -1.23
CA LEU A 127 11.46 -6.88 -2.26
C LEU A 127 10.99 -7.93 -3.27
N ASP A 128 9.93 -8.70 -3.00
CA ASP A 128 9.39 -9.73 -3.90
C ASP A 128 9.08 -9.22 -5.32
N PRO A 129 8.58 -7.97 -5.54
CA PRO A 129 8.40 -7.46 -6.89
C PRO A 129 9.72 -7.29 -7.66
N TYR A 130 10.86 -7.24 -6.97
CA TYR A 130 12.16 -6.89 -7.52
C TYR A 130 13.20 -8.01 -7.45
N THR A 131 12.95 -9.05 -6.63
CA THR A 131 13.86 -10.21 -6.54
C THR A 131 13.58 -11.24 -7.62
N SER A 132 14.65 -11.89 -8.11
CA SER A 132 14.53 -12.95 -9.12
C SER A 132 14.00 -14.27 -8.56
N HIS A 133 14.13 -14.49 -7.26
CA HIS A 133 13.65 -15.66 -6.54
C HIS A 133 12.25 -15.49 -5.91
N GLY A 134 11.68 -14.27 -5.93
CA GLY A 134 10.32 -13.98 -5.47
C GLY A 134 10.14 -13.93 -3.94
N HIS A 135 11.21 -13.99 -3.15
CA HIS A 135 11.13 -13.77 -1.70
C HIS A 135 11.18 -12.28 -1.35
N ASP A 136 10.56 -11.91 -0.22
CA ASP A 136 10.44 -10.55 0.28
C ASP A 136 11.76 -9.95 0.77
N GLY A 137 12.84 -10.73 0.84
CA GLY A 137 14.12 -10.30 1.34
C GLY A 137 15.31 -10.88 0.59
N VAL A 138 16.51 -10.48 1.02
CA VAL A 138 17.77 -10.94 0.48
C VAL A 138 18.09 -12.35 1.00
N LEU A 139 18.39 -13.27 0.09
CA LEU A 139 18.79 -14.62 0.47
C LEU A 139 20.30 -14.68 0.77
N LYS A 140 20.64 -15.33 1.88
CA LYS A 140 22.01 -15.72 2.27
C LYS A 140 21.97 -17.16 2.74
N ASN A 141 22.76 -18.03 2.11
CA ASN A 141 22.77 -19.48 2.41
C ASN A 141 21.35 -20.10 2.36
N ASN A 142 20.57 -19.77 1.33
CA ASN A 142 19.17 -20.20 1.14
C ASN A 142 18.20 -19.78 2.25
N TYR A 143 18.56 -18.83 3.09
CA TYR A 143 17.71 -18.25 4.12
C TYR A 143 17.57 -16.74 3.94
N VAL A 144 16.42 -16.18 4.28
CA VAL A 144 16.21 -14.72 4.21
C VAL A 144 16.97 -14.04 5.34
N ASP A 145 17.94 -13.21 4.98
CA ASP A 145 18.72 -12.42 5.94
C ASP A 145 17.93 -11.17 6.35
N ASN A 146 17.47 -11.15 7.60
CA ASN A 146 16.65 -10.06 8.15
C ASN A 146 17.37 -8.71 8.07
N ASP A 147 18.61 -8.65 8.57
CA ASP A 147 19.32 -7.37 8.78
C ASP A 147 19.78 -6.74 7.48
N GLU A 148 20.25 -7.57 6.53
CA GLU A 148 20.58 -7.07 5.19
C GLU A 148 19.33 -6.62 4.43
N THR A 149 18.22 -7.32 4.61
CA THR A 149 16.93 -6.92 4.03
C THR A 149 16.47 -5.59 4.58
N LEU A 150 16.50 -5.39 5.90
CA LEU A 150 16.13 -4.12 6.54
C LEU A 150 16.89 -2.92 5.99
N LYS A 151 18.18 -3.07 5.70
CA LYS A 151 18.99 -1.99 5.10
C LYS A 151 18.46 -1.54 3.73
N ILE A 152 17.90 -2.48 2.96
CA ILE A 152 17.33 -2.18 1.64
C ILE A 152 15.93 -1.60 1.80
N LEU A 153 15.07 -2.17 2.64
CA LEU A 153 13.71 -1.69 2.89
C LEU A 153 13.71 -0.23 3.40
N ILE A 154 14.63 0.12 4.31
CA ILE A 154 14.80 1.51 4.76
C ILE A 154 15.10 2.45 3.58
N LYS A 155 16.04 2.07 2.71
CA LYS A 155 16.39 2.88 1.54
C LYS A 155 15.23 2.98 0.53
N GLN A 156 14.48 1.89 0.33
CA GLN A 156 13.30 1.85 -0.52
C GLN A 156 12.21 2.79 0.02
N ALA A 157 11.91 2.72 1.32
CA ALA A 157 10.94 3.59 1.97
C ALA A 157 11.31 5.08 1.85
N LEU A 158 12.59 5.41 2.12
CA LEU A 158 13.10 6.78 1.96
C LEU A 158 12.99 7.26 0.51
N LEU A 159 13.33 6.41 -0.45
CA LEU A 159 13.22 6.74 -1.87
C LEU A 159 11.76 7.00 -2.28
N GLN A 160 10.83 6.13 -1.88
CA GLN A 160 9.41 6.29 -2.19
C GLN A 160 8.86 7.60 -1.58
N ALA A 161 9.21 7.90 -0.33
CA ALA A 161 8.83 9.14 0.33
C ALA A 161 9.38 10.38 -0.41
N GLU A 162 10.66 10.35 -0.85
CA GLU A 162 11.26 11.40 -1.68
C GLU A 162 10.54 11.61 -3.01
N MET A 163 9.98 10.56 -3.56
CA MET A 163 9.25 10.60 -4.85
C MET A 163 7.80 11.05 -4.70
N GLY A 164 7.32 11.33 -3.49
CA GLY A 164 5.98 11.85 -3.22
C GLY A 164 4.97 10.82 -2.72
N CYS A 165 5.42 9.71 -2.18
CA CYS A 165 4.55 8.76 -1.49
C CYS A 165 4.08 9.35 -0.14
N ASP A 166 2.77 9.32 0.12
CA ASP A 166 2.18 9.82 1.37
C ASP A 166 2.14 8.75 2.47
N VAL A 167 1.98 7.48 2.07
CA VAL A 167 1.85 6.36 3.01
C VAL A 167 2.80 5.24 2.62
N ILE A 168 3.71 4.92 3.53
CA ILE A 168 4.63 3.77 3.40
C ILE A 168 4.00 2.57 4.09
N ALA A 169 3.79 1.49 3.35
CA ALA A 169 3.06 0.30 3.79
C ALA A 169 3.92 -0.98 3.66
N PRO A 170 4.85 -1.24 4.60
CA PRO A 170 5.69 -2.43 4.54
C PRO A 170 4.86 -3.71 4.69
N SER A 171 4.86 -4.55 3.66
CA SER A 171 4.13 -5.83 3.64
C SER A 171 5.03 -7.05 3.84
N ASP A 172 6.34 -6.85 3.89
CA ASP A 172 7.32 -7.87 4.21
C ASP A 172 7.18 -8.39 5.66
N MET A 173 7.94 -9.41 6.02
CA MET A 173 7.89 -10.06 7.34
C MET A 173 9.18 -9.90 8.14
N MET A 174 10.01 -8.87 7.87
CA MET A 174 11.26 -8.66 8.58
C MET A 174 11.01 -8.10 9.99
N ASP A 175 11.72 -8.66 10.97
CA ASP A 175 11.67 -8.21 12.36
C ASP A 175 12.19 -6.78 12.50
N GLY A 176 11.45 -5.94 13.23
CA GLY A 176 11.86 -4.58 13.55
C GLY A 176 11.70 -3.56 12.41
N ARG A 177 11.18 -3.95 11.23
CA ARG A 177 11.09 -3.08 10.03
C ARG A 177 10.36 -1.77 10.27
N ILE A 178 9.23 -1.80 10.99
CA ILE A 178 8.42 -0.60 11.22
C ILE A 178 9.21 0.45 12.02
N GLY A 179 9.81 0.05 13.14
CA GLY A 179 10.61 0.93 13.96
C GLY A 179 11.86 1.45 13.23
N ALA A 180 12.52 0.59 12.45
CA ALA A 180 13.70 0.96 11.67
C ALA A 180 13.36 1.97 10.56
N ILE A 181 12.31 1.74 9.77
CA ILE A 181 11.85 2.64 8.72
C ILE A 181 11.41 3.98 9.35
N ARG A 182 10.58 3.96 10.41
CA ARG A 182 10.10 5.17 11.08
C ARG A 182 11.26 6.04 11.57
N LYS A 183 12.22 5.45 12.27
CA LYS A 183 13.43 6.15 12.76
C LYS A 183 14.21 6.87 11.65
N HIS A 184 14.31 6.24 10.47
CA HIS A 184 15.04 6.83 9.35
C HIS A 184 14.23 7.90 8.61
N LEU A 185 12.93 7.69 8.47
CA LEU A 185 12.02 8.72 7.96
C LEU A 185 12.09 9.97 8.85
N ASP A 186 11.96 9.83 10.17
CA ASP A 186 12.00 10.96 11.11
C ASP A 186 13.33 11.72 11.05
N LYS A 187 14.47 11.01 11.01
CA LYS A 187 15.78 11.66 10.87
C LYS A 187 15.89 12.52 9.61
N LYS A 188 15.27 12.09 8.51
CA LYS A 188 15.36 12.80 7.23
C LYS A 188 14.36 13.94 7.14
N TRP A 189 13.20 13.82 7.80
CA TRP A 189 12.03 14.69 7.62
C TRP A 189 11.73 15.62 8.78
N ILE A 190 12.43 15.53 9.90
CA ILE A 190 12.38 16.56 10.96
C ILE A 190 12.69 17.98 10.41
N GLN A 191 13.33 18.06 9.25
CA GLN A 191 13.66 19.32 8.58
C GLN A 191 12.70 19.72 7.44
N ILE A 192 11.79 18.84 7.03
CA ILE A 192 10.89 19.08 5.88
C ILE A 192 9.50 18.59 6.28
N SER A 193 8.56 19.50 6.45
CA SER A 193 7.16 19.20 6.79
C SER A 193 6.48 18.36 5.70
N SER A 194 6.62 17.06 5.74
CA SER A 194 5.84 16.16 4.89
C SER A 194 5.17 15.09 5.71
N ASN A 195 3.89 14.91 5.45
CA ASN A 195 2.99 13.99 6.14
C ASN A 195 3.15 12.54 5.61
N THR A 196 4.36 11.98 5.68
CA THR A 196 4.52 10.56 5.33
C THR A 196 4.10 9.69 6.49
N PHE A 197 2.98 9.00 6.35
CA PHE A 197 2.48 8.04 7.32
C PHE A 197 3.14 6.67 7.10
N LEU A 198 3.35 5.95 8.20
CA LEU A 198 3.77 4.56 8.19
C LEU A 198 2.56 3.71 8.56
N CYS A 199 2.09 2.91 7.61
CA CYS A 199 1.05 1.92 7.85
C CYS A 199 1.68 0.62 8.34
N CYS A 200 1.20 0.09 9.45
CA CYS A 200 1.56 -1.25 9.91
C CYS A 200 0.51 -2.23 9.38
N LYS A 201 0.93 -3.30 8.72
CA LYS A 201 0.06 -4.44 8.54
C LYS A 201 -0.16 -5.06 9.91
N ILE A 202 -1.38 -5.00 10.40
CA ILE A 202 -1.79 -5.78 11.59
C ILE A 202 -1.93 -7.21 11.09
N CYS A 203 -1.04 -8.09 11.55
CA CYS A 203 -1.17 -9.53 11.34
C CYS A 203 -2.22 -10.09 12.27
#